data_51f33482bc32b7dad07d13afe2353879
#
_entry.id   51f33482bc32b7dad07d13afe2353879
#
_cell.length_a   1.000
_cell.length_b   1.000
_cell.length_c   1.000
_cell.angle_alpha   90.00
_cell.angle_beta   90.00
_cell.angle_gamma   90.00
#
_symmetry.space_group_name_H-M   'P 1'
#
loop_
_entity.id
_entity.type
_entity.pdbx_description
1 polymer ?
#
loop_
_entity_poly.entity_id
_entity_poly.type
_entity_poly.pdbx_seq_one_letter_code
_entity_poly.pdbx_strand_id
1 'polypeptide(L)'
;SSATLCYLWAGHLLVSWARWPAPAAHGLAGLLALLAAYAGHCFWTFGIRSGDHARMLPRFVLVQGAGLWLGDLFARGLGWCGVPHGLALPAASLAAPLFLYLLCRLWVFRPVRSMNLSSPSSRGTSMHHVPMSEAPVVSVIMNCLNSSEHLQETLDSLAAQTFTDFEVIFWDNGSTDSSPQIARGHAGLAGRLRYFRGEETVPLGAARNLAIARSRGRYVAFLDCDDLWRPEKLARQVACFEADPHVGLVSTDTEIFDGKHVLKRLFAESRPQRGKAFAALMERQWISMSSAMLSRAALDSVVCPPAREGGAPVWFDESLNVCEEADIFYRVAHDWELDHVDAPLTLWR
;
A
#
# COMPACT_ATOMS: atom_id res chain seq x y z
N SER A 1 -14.18 2.19 21.91
CA SER A 1 -13.16 1.46 21.12
C SER A 1 -13.21 -0.03 21.49
N SER A 2 -12.67 -0.89 20.63
CA SER A 2 -12.56 -2.33 20.86
C SER A 2 -11.83 -2.65 22.18
N ALA A 3 -10.83 -1.86 22.54
CA ALA A 3 -10.08 -1.99 23.78
C ALA A 3 -10.95 -1.70 25.02
N THR A 4 -11.85 -0.72 24.95
CA THR A 4 -12.79 -0.40 26.03
C THR A 4 -13.78 -1.54 26.24
N LEU A 5 -14.32 -2.12 25.16
CA LEU A 5 -15.19 -3.30 25.24
C LEU A 5 -14.45 -4.52 25.80
N CYS A 6 -13.21 -4.73 25.39
CA CYS A 6 -12.36 -5.80 25.89
C CYS A 6 -12.10 -5.66 27.41
N TYR A 7 -11.83 -4.43 27.88
CA TYR A 7 -11.64 -4.13 29.29
C TYR A 7 -12.90 -4.42 30.12
N LEU A 8 -14.05 -3.91 29.68
CA LEU A 8 -15.32 -4.07 30.39
C LEU A 8 -15.74 -5.55 30.46
N TRP A 9 -15.57 -6.27 29.34
CA TRP A 9 -15.95 -7.68 29.24
C TRP A 9 -15.03 -8.58 30.09
N ALA A 10 -13.71 -8.40 29.98
CA ALA A 10 -12.74 -9.14 30.76
C ALA A 10 -12.86 -8.86 32.26
N GLY A 11 -13.04 -7.59 32.65
CA GLY A 11 -13.24 -7.20 34.04
C GLY A 11 -14.51 -7.83 34.63
N HIS A 12 -15.62 -7.79 33.88
CA HIS A 12 -16.87 -8.41 34.34
C HIS A 12 -16.74 -9.94 34.50
N LEU A 13 -16.15 -10.62 33.52
CA LEU A 13 -15.90 -12.08 33.61
C LEU A 13 -15.03 -12.45 34.80
N LEU A 14 -13.93 -11.75 35.03
CA LEU A 14 -13.01 -12.04 36.13
C LEU A 14 -13.63 -11.81 37.50
N VAL A 15 -14.42 -10.75 37.68
CA VAL A 15 -15.08 -10.44 38.95
C VAL A 15 -16.29 -11.36 39.17
N SER A 16 -17.17 -11.48 38.17
CA SER A 16 -18.47 -12.15 38.33
C SER A 16 -18.39 -13.66 38.22
N TRP A 17 -17.54 -14.21 37.33
CA TRP A 17 -17.42 -15.65 37.08
C TRP A 17 -16.26 -16.29 37.82
N ALA A 18 -15.06 -15.68 37.74
CA ALA A 18 -13.86 -16.25 38.35
C ALA A 18 -13.72 -15.86 39.83
N ARG A 19 -14.56 -14.95 40.32
CA ARG A 19 -14.57 -14.45 41.72
C ARG A 19 -13.23 -13.87 42.17
N TRP A 20 -12.50 -13.25 41.25
CA TRP A 20 -11.23 -12.62 41.57
C TRP A 20 -11.46 -11.32 42.36
N PRO A 21 -10.50 -10.94 43.26
CA PRO A 21 -10.54 -9.63 43.91
C PRO A 21 -10.59 -8.51 42.86
N ALA A 22 -11.50 -7.55 43.01
CA ALA A 22 -11.73 -6.50 42.04
C ALA A 22 -10.45 -5.78 41.57
N PRO A 23 -9.47 -5.41 42.42
CA PRO A 23 -8.24 -4.77 41.98
C PRO A 23 -7.41 -5.65 41.03
N ALA A 24 -7.30 -6.94 41.30
CA ALA A 24 -6.55 -7.89 40.47
C ALA A 24 -7.26 -8.15 39.12
N ALA A 25 -8.58 -8.27 39.14
CA ALA A 25 -9.41 -8.44 37.95
C ALA A 25 -9.30 -7.22 37.01
N HIS A 26 -9.38 -6.00 37.56
CA HIS A 26 -9.23 -4.77 36.79
C HIS A 26 -7.81 -4.58 36.24
N GLY A 27 -6.77 -4.98 37.01
CA GLY A 27 -5.40 -4.95 36.54
C GLY A 27 -5.17 -5.84 35.31
N LEU A 28 -5.65 -7.10 35.36
CA LEU A 28 -5.54 -8.04 34.25
C LEU A 28 -6.40 -7.61 33.05
N ALA A 29 -7.61 -7.14 33.27
CA ALA A 29 -8.47 -6.62 32.21
C ALA A 29 -7.85 -5.40 31.52
N GLY A 30 -7.17 -4.52 32.27
CA GLY A 30 -6.42 -3.38 31.72
C GLY A 30 -5.23 -3.81 30.85
N LEU A 31 -4.48 -4.82 31.29
CA LEU A 31 -3.39 -5.37 30.51
C LEU A 31 -3.88 -6.01 29.18
N LEU A 32 -4.94 -6.79 29.23
CA LEU A 32 -5.54 -7.39 28.04
C LEU A 32 -6.06 -6.34 27.06
N ALA A 33 -6.70 -5.29 27.55
CA ALA A 33 -7.17 -4.16 26.74
C ALA A 33 -6.00 -3.40 26.09
N LEU A 34 -4.89 -3.21 26.80
CA LEU A 34 -3.69 -2.56 26.30
C LEU A 34 -3.04 -3.39 25.18
N LEU A 35 -2.93 -4.72 25.35
CA LEU A 35 -2.41 -5.62 24.34
C LEU A 35 -3.32 -5.67 23.10
N ALA A 36 -4.62 -5.70 23.29
CA ALA A 36 -5.59 -5.64 22.19
C ALA A 36 -5.50 -4.31 21.41
N ALA A 37 -5.32 -3.18 22.11
CA ALA A 37 -5.09 -1.89 21.49
C ALA A 37 -3.79 -1.85 20.69
N TYR A 38 -2.70 -2.37 21.26
CA TYR A 38 -1.40 -2.48 20.59
C TYR A 38 -1.49 -3.32 19.32
N ALA A 39 -2.09 -4.51 19.40
CA ALA A 39 -2.30 -5.37 18.23
C ALA A 39 -3.17 -4.68 17.16
N GLY A 40 -4.26 -4.00 17.58
CA GLY A 40 -5.10 -3.24 16.67
C GLY A 40 -4.33 -2.12 15.95
N HIS A 41 -3.49 -1.38 16.66
CA HIS A 41 -2.65 -0.36 16.03
C HIS A 41 -1.59 -0.99 15.11
N CYS A 42 -0.91 -2.07 15.52
CA CYS A 42 0.05 -2.74 14.65
C CYS A 42 -0.58 -3.26 13.36
N PHE A 43 -1.68 -4.04 13.47
CA PHE A 43 -2.20 -4.78 12.33
C PHE A 43 -3.21 -4.00 11.48
N TRP A 44 -4.09 -3.18 12.09
CA TRP A 44 -5.13 -2.44 11.37
C TRP A 44 -4.82 -0.98 11.09
N THR A 45 -4.17 -0.28 12.04
CA THR A 45 -3.94 1.16 11.87
C THR A 45 -2.64 1.44 11.12
N PHE A 46 -1.57 0.68 11.39
CA PHE A 46 -0.24 0.91 10.84
C PHE A 46 0.29 -0.22 9.94
N GLY A 47 -0.45 -1.32 9.77
CA GLY A 47 -0.11 -2.42 8.86
C GLY A 47 1.19 -3.17 9.18
N ILE A 48 1.68 -3.10 10.43
CA ILE A 48 2.97 -3.70 10.84
C ILE A 48 2.74 -5.18 11.11
N ARG A 49 3.17 -6.04 10.19
CA ARG A 49 3.10 -7.50 10.33
C ARG A 49 4.41 -8.10 10.85
N SER A 50 5.54 -7.45 10.62
CA SER A 50 6.86 -7.83 11.16
C SER A 50 7.58 -6.56 11.63
N GLY A 51 8.09 -6.55 12.85
CA GLY A 51 8.78 -5.39 13.41
C GLY A 51 9.42 -5.70 14.76
N ASP A 52 10.23 -4.79 15.25
CA ASP A 52 10.86 -4.89 16.57
C ASP A 52 9.84 -4.57 17.68
N HIS A 53 8.93 -5.51 17.95
CA HIS A 53 7.88 -5.37 18.97
C HIS A 53 8.48 -5.13 20.37
N ALA A 54 9.71 -5.59 20.63
CA ALA A 54 10.40 -5.36 21.90
C ALA A 54 10.69 -3.88 22.14
N ARG A 55 10.90 -3.11 21.07
CA ARG A 55 11.08 -1.64 21.15
C ARG A 55 9.79 -0.86 21.05
N MET A 56 8.85 -1.35 20.25
CA MET A 56 7.58 -0.66 19.98
C MET A 56 6.63 -0.73 21.16
N LEU A 57 6.49 -1.90 21.79
CA LEU A 57 5.54 -2.10 22.89
C LEU A 57 5.80 -1.18 24.10
N PRO A 58 7.04 -1.02 24.64
CA PRO A 58 7.28 -0.07 25.71
C PRO A 58 6.94 1.39 25.35
N ARG A 59 7.26 1.81 24.13
CA ARG A 59 6.92 3.16 23.63
C ARG A 59 5.41 3.36 23.53
N PHE A 60 4.69 2.34 23.06
CA PHE A 60 3.23 2.37 22.99
C PHE A 60 2.61 2.49 24.38
N VAL A 61 3.10 1.73 25.38
CA VAL A 61 2.64 1.80 26.77
C VAL A 61 2.89 3.20 27.35
N LEU A 62 4.05 3.80 27.10
CA LEU A 62 4.35 5.17 27.55
C LEU A 62 3.41 6.20 26.91
N VAL A 63 3.14 6.09 25.61
CA VAL A 63 2.24 7.01 24.89
C VAL A 63 0.81 6.88 25.40
N GLN A 64 0.33 5.66 25.66
CA GLN A 64 -1.02 5.44 26.20
C GLN A 64 -1.14 5.99 27.62
N GLY A 65 -0.13 5.77 28.47
CA GLY A 65 -0.09 6.34 29.82
C GLY A 65 -0.06 7.88 29.82
N ALA A 66 0.77 8.47 28.98
CA ALA A 66 0.82 9.93 28.81
C ALA A 66 -0.52 10.49 28.29
N GLY A 67 -1.20 9.77 27.37
CA GLY A 67 -2.51 10.18 26.85
C GLY A 67 -3.60 10.21 27.91
N LEU A 68 -3.62 9.22 28.80
CA LEU A 68 -4.57 9.21 29.93
C LEU A 68 -4.32 10.39 30.89
N TRP A 69 -3.05 10.65 31.21
CA TRP A 69 -2.65 11.75 32.08
C TRP A 69 -2.96 13.13 31.48
N LEU A 70 -2.63 13.32 30.18
CA LEU A 70 -2.95 14.54 29.44
C LEU A 70 -4.47 14.76 29.32
N GLY A 71 -5.24 13.70 29.11
CA GLY A 71 -6.72 13.78 29.08
C GLY A 71 -7.29 14.29 30.39
N ASP A 72 -6.80 13.80 31.53
CA ASP A 72 -7.21 14.25 32.86
C ASP A 72 -6.79 15.72 33.10
N LEU A 73 -5.53 16.07 32.74
CA LEU A 73 -5.04 17.44 32.85
C LEU A 73 -5.86 18.42 32.00
N PHE A 74 -6.21 18.03 30.77
CA PHE A 74 -7.01 18.85 29.87
C PHE A 74 -8.46 19.02 30.39
N ALA A 75 -9.05 17.95 30.90
CA ALA A 75 -10.40 18.02 31.52
C ALA A 75 -10.40 18.96 32.73
N ARG A 76 -9.37 18.92 33.60
CA ARG A 76 -9.21 19.84 34.73
C ARG A 76 -9.01 21.29 34.28
N GLY A 77 -8.19 21.50 33.22
CA GLY A 77 -7.96 22.82 32.63
C GLY A 77 -9.24 23.45 32.08
N LEU A 78 -10.08 22.68 31.41
CA LEU A 78 -11.42 23.15 30.97
C LEU A 78 -12.32 23.48 32.13
N GLY A 79 -12.26 22.72 33.22
CA GLY A 79 -12.99 23.03 34.46
C GLY A 79 -12.54 24.37 35.09
N TRP A 80 -11.26 24.71 35.06
CA TRP A 80 -10.74 26.01 35.50
C TRP A 80 -11.20 27.17 34.62
N CYS A 81 -11.44 26.91 33.33
CA CYS A 81 -12.02 27.89 32.40
C CYS A 81 -13.56 28.00 32.50
N GLY A 82 -14.18 27.36 33.50
CA GLY A 82 -15.64 27.44 33.75
C GLY A 82 -16.47 26.53 32.85
N VAL A 83 -15.87 25.61 32.13
CA VAL A 83 -16.61 24.62 31.29
C VAL A 83 -17.23 23.57 32.21
N PRO A 84 -18.57 23.33 32.14
CA PRO A 84 -19.23 22.31 32.95
C PRO A 84 -18.61 20.93 32.72
N HIS A 85 -18.43 20.14 33.80
CA HIS A 85 -17.86 18.79 33.73
C HIS A 85 -18.52 17.88 32.68
N GLY A 86 -19.82 18.05 32.45
CA GLY A 86 -20.56 17.30 31.43
C GLY A 86 -20.13 17.58 29.98
N LEU A 87 -19.45 18.71 29.72
CA LEU A 87 -18.90 19.05 28.40
C LEU A 87 -17.38 18.88 28.34
N ALA A 88 -16.66 19.03 29.45
CA ALA A 88 -15.23 18.91 29.55
C ALA A 88 -14.71 17.49 29.22
N LEU A 89 -15.38 16.46 29.76
CA LEU A 89 -15.03 15.05 29.48
C LEU A 89 -15.24 14.62 28.02
N PRO A 90 -16.38 14.92 27.35
CA PRO A 90 -16.54 14.67 25.94
C PRO A 90 -15.51 15.39 25.06
N ALA A 91 -15.21 16.66 25.36
CA ALA A 91 -14.18 17.42 24.60
C ALA A 91 -12.78 16.81 24.75
N ALA A 92 -12.39 16.40 25.95
CA ALA A 92 -11.13 15.71 26.19
C ALA A 92 -11.07 14.36 25.48
N SER A 93 -12.17 13.61 25.41
CA SER A 93 -12.23 12.31 24.72
C SER A 93 -12.14 12.41 23.18
N LEU A 94 -12.43 13.56 22.60
CA LEU A 94 -12.26 13.78 21.16
C LEU A 94 -10.83 14.24 20.80
N ALA A 95 -10.20 15.06 21.63
CA ALA A 95 -8.85 15.59 21.37
C ALA A 95 -7.75 14.55 21.63
N ALA A 96 -7.87 13.74 22.68
CA ALA A 96 -6.86 12.75 23.07
C ALA A 96 -6.56 11.69 21.98
N PRO A 97 -7.54 11.08 21.28
CA PRO A 97 -7.26 10.09 20.24
C PRO A 97 -6.46 10.64 19.06
N LEU A 98 -6.72 11.89 18.64
CA LEU A 98 -5.99 12.51 17.53
C LEU A 98 -4.52 12.75 17.92
N PHE A 99 -4.30 13.26 19.12
CA PHE A 99 -2.93 13.49 19.64
C PHE A 99 -2.16 12.18 19.82
N LEU A 100 -2.81 11.15 20.37
CA LEU A 100 -2.25 9.82 20.52
C LEU A 100 -1.93 9.16 19.18
N TYR A 101 -2.80 9.31 18.19
CA TYR A 101 -2.55 8.82 16.82
C TYR A 101 -1.29 9.46 16.23
N LEU A 102 -1.14 10.78 16.35
CA LEU A 102 0.05 11.49 15.85
C LEU A 102 1.32 11.04 16.57
N LEU A 103 1.29 10.89 17.89
CA LEU A 103 2.44 10.39 18.66
C LEU A 103 2.79 8.95 18.30
N CYS A 104 1.80 8.07 18.15
CA CYS A 104 2.03 6.71 17.71
C CYS A 104 2.68 6.68 16.32
N ARG A 105 2.14 7.44 15.37
CA ARG A 105 2.67 7.54 14.01
C ARG A 105 4.10 8.10 13.96
N LEU A 106 4.37 9.15 14.71
CA LEU A 106 5.64 9.89 14.63
C LEU A 106 6.77 9.30 15.48
N TRP A 107 6.44 8.52 16.49
CA TRP A 107 7.44 8.04 17.46
C TRP A 107 7.41 6.55 17.75
N VAL A 108 6.23 5.95 18.00
CA VAL A 108 6.12 4.54 18.39
C VAL A 108 6.41 3.61 17.20
N PHE A 109 5.72 3.85 16.09
CA PHE A 109 5.75 3.02 14.89
C PHE A 109 6.62 3.63 13.78
N ARG A 110 7.59 4.48 14.15
CA ARG A 110 8.54 5.03 13.20
C ARG A 110 9.46 3.93 12.70
N PRO A 111 9.60 3.71 11.39
CA PRO A 111 10.57 2.76 10.86
C PRO A 111 11.97 3.14 11.35
N VAL A 112 12.73 2.14 11.79
CA VAL A 112 14.10 2.34 12.26
C VAL A 112 14.94 2.88 11.10
N ARG A 113 15.45 4.10 11.21
CA ARG A 113 16.47 4.60 10.29
C ARG A 113 17.69 3.68 10.42
N SER A 114 17.98 2.90 9.40
CA SER A 114 19.25 2.21 9.30
C SER A 114 20.36 3.28 9.25
N MET A 115 21.21 3.28 10.28
CA MET A 115 22.40 4.11 10.32
C MET A 115 23.41 3.58 9.29
N ASN A 116 23.89 4.52 8.50
CA ASN A 116 25.17 4.53 7.79
C ASN A 116 25.60 3.26 7.04
N LEU A 117 25.42 3.28 5.74
CA LEU A 117 26.38 2.68 4.85
C LEU A 117 27.04 3.79 4.03
N SER A 118 28.36 3.85 4.16
CA SER A 118 29.28 4.71 3.43
C SER A 118 28.98 4.68 1.94
N SER A 119 28.88 5.86 1.33
CA SER A 119 28.78 6.06 -0.10
C SER A 119 29.86 5.27 -0.86
N PRO A 120 29.50 4.43 -1.83
CA PRO A 120 30.45 4.02 -2.84
C PRO A 120 30.73 5.23 -3.73
N SER A 121 32.00 5.53 -3.93
CA SER A 121 32.51 6.56 -4.82
C SER A 121 31.82 6.54 -6.18
N SER A 122 31.31 7.69 -6.58
CA SER A 122 30.84 7.97 -7.93
C SER A 122 31.93 7.68 -8.97
N ARG A 123 31.91 6.49 -9.55
CA ARG A 123 32.44 6.33 -10.90
C ARG A 123 31.27 6.56 -11.84
N GLY A 124 31.36 7.66 -12.59
CA GLY A 124 30.42 8.03 -13.61
C GLY A 124 30.23 6.89 -14.62
N THR A 125 29.08 6.25 -14.53
CA THR A 125 28.55 5.46 -15.64
C THR A 125 27.71 6.43 -16.45
N SER A 126 28.25 6.84 -17.58
CA SER A 126 27.58 7.57 -18.64
C SER A 126 26.19 6.91 -18.84
N MET A 127 25.11 7.65 -18.57
CA MET A 127 23.79 7.26 -19.04
C MET A 127 23.85 7.29 -20.58
N HIS A 128 23.99 6.14 -21.18
CA HIS A 128 23.73 6.00 -22.62
C HIS A 128 22.26 6.36 -22.84
N HIS A 129 22.07 7.49 -23.46
CA HIS A 129 20.79 7.93 -23.99
C HIS A 129 20.40 6.93 -25.10
N VAL A 130 19.56 5.94 -24.77
CA VAL A 130 18.98 5.04 -25.77
C VAL A 130 18.04 5.88 -26.62
N PRO A 131 18.14 5.87 -27.94
CA PRO A 131 17.25 6.64 -28.81
C PRO A 131 15.79 6.27 -28.53
N MET A 132 14.88 7.24 -28.47
CA MET A 132 13.45 7.04 -28.15
C MET A 132 12.73 6.04 -29.09
N SER A 133 13.32 5.68 -30.23
CA SER A 133 12.80 4.71 -31.19
C SER A 133 12.96 3.23 -30.75
N GLU A 134 13.69 2.96 -29.65
CA GLU A 134 13.92 1.59 -29.12
C GLU A 134 13.23 1.34 -27.77
N ALA A 135 12.54 2.33 -27.22
CA ALA A 135 11.83 2.14 -25.95
C ALA A 135 10.47 1.45 -26.20
N PRO A 136 10.11 0.41 -25.42
CA PRO A 136 8.83 -0.26 -25.57
C PRO A 136 7.66 0.69 -25.26
N VAL A 137 6.50 0.42 -25.84
CA VAL A 137 5.29 1.22 -25.58
C VAL A 137 4.83 1.05 -24.13
N VAL A 138 4.86 -0.17 -23.60
CA VAL A 138 4.40 -0.47 -22.22
C VAL A 138 5.54 -1.08 -21.41
N SER A 139 5.69 -0.62 -20.16
CA SER A 139 6.45 -1.33 -19.13
C SER A 139 5.49 -1.97 -18.13
N VAL A 140 5.57 -3.28 -17.98
CA VAL A 140 4.82 -4.02 -16.96
C VAL A 140 5.69 -4.16 -15.72
N ILE A 141 5.25 -3.63 -14.61
CA ILE A 141 5.92 -3.69 -13.31
C ILE A 141 5.41 -4.88 -12.52
N MET A 142 6.31 -5.78 -12.16
CA MET A 142 6.02 -6.94 -11.31
C MET A 142 6.94 -6.90 -10.09
N ASN A 143 6.36 -6.88 -8.89
CA ASN A 143 7.10 -6.96 -7.63
C ASN A 143 6.84 -8.32 -6.99
N CYS A 144 7.90 -9.06 -6.71
CA CYS A 144 7.83 -10.43 -6.22
C CYS A 144 8.50 -10.56 -4.85
N LEU A 145 7.84 -11.24 -3.92
CA LEU A 145 8.42 -11.73 -2.68
C LEU A 145 7.77 -13.06 -2.32
N ASN A 146 8.50 -14.18 -2.56
CA ASN A 146 8.04 -15.54 -2.25
C ASN A 146 6.66 -15.88 -2.85
N SER A 147 6.53 -15.73 -4.18
CA SER A 147 5.27 -15.93 -4.91
C SER A 147 5.30 -17.14 -5.84
N SER A 148 6.16 -18.14 -5.59
CA SER A 148 6.38 -19.28 -6.50
C SER A 148 5.12 -20.11 -6.79
N GLU A 149 4.11 -20.04 -5.91
CA GLU A 149 2.87 -20.82 -6.04
C GLU A 149 2.06 -20.46 -7.30
N HIS A 150 1.93 -19.15 -7.61
CA HIS A 150 1.09 -18.65 -8.70
C HIS A 150 1.87 -17.99 -9.83
N LEU A 151 3.16 -17.71 -9.63
CA LEU A 151 3.98 -16.90 -10.53
C LEU A 151 4.04 -17.46 -11.96
N GLN A 152 4.10 -18.79 -12.13
CA GLN A 152 4.15 -19.41 -13.47
C GLN A 152 2.88 -19.06 -14.27
N GLU A 153 1.69 -19.22 -13.65
CA GLU A 153 0.40 -18.92 -14.27
C GLU A 153 0.27 -17.43 -14.61
N THR A 154 0.75 -16.55 -13.72
CA THR A 154 0.79 -15.10 -13.95
C THR A 154 1.66 -14.75 -15.15
N LEU A 155 2.87 -15.29 -15.25
CA LEU A 155 3.78 -15.05 -16.37
C LEU A 155 3.26 -15.64 -17.69
N ASP A 156 2.59 -16.79 -17.66
CA ASP A 156 1.93 -17.38 -18.83
C ASP A 156 0.80 -16.45 -19.34
N SER A 157 0.01 -15.87 -18.46
CA SER A 157 -1.04 -14.90 -18.80
C SER A 157 -0.48 -13.63 -19.45
N LEU A 158 0.68 -13.19 -18.99
CA LEU A 158 1.39 -12.03 -19.53
C LEU A 158 2.03 -12.37 -20.90
N ALA A 159 2.60 -13.56 -21.05
CA ALA A 159 3.16 -14.02 -22.34
C ALA A 159 2.08 -14.16 -23.42
N ALA A 160 0.83 -14.43 -23.04
CA ALA A 160 -0.32 -14.57 -23.93
C ALA A 160 -0.93 -13.23 -24.39
N GLN A 161 -0.38 -12.08 -23.99
CA GLN A 161 -0.89 -10.78 -24.43
C GLN A 161 -0.79 -10.59 -25.94
N THR A 162 -1.87 -10.12 -26.56
CA THR A 162 -1.95 -9.84 -28.00
C THR A 162 -1.14 -8.60 -28.41
N PHE A 163 -0.95 -7.67 -27.48
CA PHE A 163 -0.06 -6.52 -27.64
C PHE A 163 1.37 -6.96 -27.29
N THR A 164 2.31 -6.83 -28.22
CA THR A 164 3.66 -7.40 -28.09
C THR A 164 4.76 -6.41 -27.79
N ASP A 165 4.51 -5.10 -27.99
CA ASP A 165 5.48 -4.03 -27.74
C ASP A 165 5.52 -3.61 -26.27
N PHE A 166 5.99 -4.54 -25.42
CA PHE A 166 6.15 -4.31 -23.98
C PHE A 166 7.41 -4.96 -23.43
N GLU A 167 7.93 -4.38 -22.34
CA GLU A 167 8.91 -5.00 -21.45
C GLU A 167 8.28 -5.37 -20.11
N VAL A 168 8.89 -6.31 -19.40
CA VAL A 168 8.55 -6.67 -18.02
C VAL A 168 9.71 -6.29 -17.12
N ILE A 169 9.46 -5.46 -16.14
CA ILE A 169 10.40 -5.16 -15.06
C ILE A 169 10.04 -6.03 -13.86
N PHE A 170 10.75 -7.14 -13.73
CA PHE A 170 10.56 -8.07 -12.63
C PHE A 170 11.51 -7.70 -11.50
N TRP A 171 10.95 -7.16 -10.40
CA TRP A 171 11.70 -6.82 -9.19
C TRP A 171 11.50 -7.90 -8.13
N ASP A 172 12.51 -8.71 -7.91
CA ASP A 172 12.58 -9.69 -6.82
C ASP A 172 13.03 -8.98 -5.54
N ASN A 173 12.12 -8.83 -4.59
CA ASN A 173 12.32 -8.11 -3.34
C ASN A 173 12.99 -8.97 -2.25
N GLY A 174 13.85 -9.91 -2.66
CA GLY A 174 14.61 -10.79 -1.76
C GLY A 174 13.97 -12.17 -1.56
N SER A 175 13.29 -12.74 -2.55
CA SER A 175 12.68 -14.07 -2.46
C SER A 175 13.68 -15.17 -2.12
N THR A 176 13.24 -16.13 -1.31
CA THR A 176 13.99 -17.30 -0.86
C THR A 176 13.44 -18.62 -1.40
N ASP A 177 12.29 -18.56 -2.07
CA ASP A 177 11.63 -19.68 -2.75
C ASP A 177 12.11 -19.83 -4.22
N SER A 178 11.37 -20.59 -5.05
CA SER A 178 11.69 -20.78 -6.47
C SER A 178 11.26 -19.66 -7.41
N SER A 179 10.70 -18.53 -6.90
CA SER A 179 10.27 -17.40 -7.73
C SER A 179 11.36 -16.86 -8.68
N PRO A 180 12.63 -16.70 -8.23
CA PRO A 180 13.72 -16.24 -9.13
C PRO A 180 13.97 -17.17 -10.30
N GLN A 181 13.91 -18.49 -10.08
CA GLN A 181 14.13 -19.51 -11.12
C GLN A 181 12.99 -19.51 -12.13
N ILE A 182 11.74 -19.43 -11.67
CA ILE A 182 10.53 -19.36 -12.50
C ILE A 182 10.60 -18.13 -13.41
N ALA A 183 10.87 -16.94 -12.85
CA ALA A 183 10.90 -15.70 -13.61
C ALA A 183 12.00 -15.70 -14.69
N ARG A 184 13.21 -16.12 -14.33
CA ARG A 184 14.36 -16.15 -15.27
C ARG A 184 14.23 -17.24 -16.32
N GLY A 185 13.58 -18.35 -16.01
CA GLY A 185 13.39 -19.50 -16.90
C GLY A 185 12.20 -19.39 -17.85
N HIS A 186 11.37 -18.34 -17.75
CA HIS A 186 10.13 -18.25 -18.51
C HIS A 186 10.35 -17.96 -20.00
N ALA A 187 10.27 -19.00 -20.83
CA ALA A 187 10.60 -18.93 -22.26
C ALA A 187 9.70 -17.97 -23.05
N GLY A 188 8.40 -17.88 -22.73
CA GLY A 188 7.43 -17.00 -23.41
C GLY A 188 7.71 -15.50 -23.25
N LEU A 189 8.50 -15.11 -22.26
CA LEU A 189 8.92 -13.73 -22.00
C LEU A 189 10.41 -13.50 -22.26
N ALA A 190 11.10 -14.44 -22.88
CA ALA A 190 12.52 -14.31 -23.23
C ALA A 190 12.75 -13.03 -24.06
N GLY A 191 13.74 -12.23 -23.66
CA GLY A 191 14.07 -10.95 -24.31
C GLY A 191 13.17 -9.77 -23.89
N ARG A 192 11.99 -10.01 -23.31
CA ARG A 192 11.09 -8.97 -22.78
C ARG A 192 11.17 -8.80 -21.27
N LEU A 193 11.48 -9.88 -20.51
CA LEU A 193 11.60 -9.83 -19.06
C LEU A 193 13.02 -9.43 -18.65
N ARG A 194 13.10 -8.34 -17.89
CA ARG A 194 14.32 -7.82 -17.27
C ARG A 194 14.20 -8.05 -15.77
N TYR A 195 15.01 -8.99 -15.28
CA TYR A 195 15.04 -9.39 -13.87
C TYR A 195 16.01 -8.53 -13.08
N PHE A 196 15.53 -8.01 -11.95
CA PHE A 196 16.32 -7.29 -10.96
C PHE A 196 16.07 -7.91 -9.58
N ARG A 197 17.09 -7.92 -8.72
CA ARG A 197 16.99 -8.38 -7.35
C ARG A 197 17.39 -7.28 -6.39
N GLY A 198 16.57 -7.03 -5.37
CA GLY A 198 16.92 -6.19 -4.24
C GLY A 198 18.00 -6.83 -3.37
N GLU A 199 18.93 -6.04 -2.85
CA GLU A 199 19.93 -6.49 -1.88
C GLU A 199 19.29 -6.79 -0.52
N GLU A 200 18.21 -6.07 -0.20
CA GLU A 200 17.39 -6.24 1.01
C GLU A 200 15.90 -6.17 0.65
N THR A 201 15.05 -6.73 1.51
CA THR A 201 13.61 -6.62 1.39
C THR A 201 13.17 -5.23 1.88
N VAL A 202 12.45 -4.51 1.02
CA VAL A 202 11.91 -3.17 1.30
C VAL A 202 10.37 -3.18 1.28
N PRO A 203 9.68 -2.16 1.84
CA PRO A 203 8.23 -2.01 1.70
C PRO A 203 7.78 -2.04 0.23
N LEU A 204 6.54 -2.48 -0.03
CA LEU A 204 6.04 -2.69 -1.39
C LEU A 204 6.07 -1.41 -2.23
N GLY A 205 5.69 -0.26 -1.67
CA GLY A 205 5.79 1.04 -2.37
C GLY A 205 7.21 1.38 -2.80
N ALA A 206 8.21 1.14 -1.93
CA ALA A 206 9.62 1.31 -2.26
C ALA A 206 10.08 0.32 -3.35
N ALA A 207 9.65 -0.94 -3.28
CA ALA A 207 9.95 -1.93 -4.31
C ALA A 207 9.35 -1.55 -5.67
N ARG A 208 8.12 -0.99 -5.70
CA ARG A 208 7.50 -0.45 -6.92
C ARG A 208 8.30 0.73 -7.48
N ASN A 209 8.75 1.66 -6.64
CA ASN A 209 9.61 2.78 -7.05
C ASN A 209 10.91 2.29 -7.70
N LEU A 210 11.57 1.30 -7.10
CA LEU A 210 12.79 0.71 -7.63
C LEU A 210 12.57 0.03 -9.00
N ALA A 211 11.42 -0.60 -9.20
CA ALA A 211 11.05 -1.21 -10.47
C ALA A 211 10.71 -0.15 -11.53
N ILE A 212 9.91 0.87 -11.20
CA ILE A 212 9.53 1.97 -12.10
C ILE A 212 10.78 2.72 -12.57
N ALA A 213 11.75 2.99 -11.70
CA ALA A 213 13.01 3.64 -12.04
C ALA A 213 13.81 2.92 -13.13
N ARG A 214 13.52 1.64 -13.40
CA ARG A 214 14.16 0.82 -14.44
C ARG A 214 13.33 0.68 -15.71
N SER A 215 12.09 1.15 -15.67
CA SER A 215 11.15 1.06 -16.79
C SER A 215 11.36 2.20 -17.79
N ARG A 216 11.05 1.94 -19.07
CA ARG A 216 11.30 2.86 -20.19
C ARG A 216 10.05 3.14 -21.02
N GLY A 217 8.97 2.41 -20.76
CA GLY A 217 7.72 2.49 -21.51
C GLY A 217 7.01 3.82 -21.36
N ARG A 218 6.30 4.22 -22.42
CA ARG A 218 5.40 5.38 -22.43
C ARG A 218 4.22 5.19 -21.50
N TYR A 219 3.79 3.94 -21.30
CA TYR A 219 2.78 3.54 -20.33
C TYR A 219 3.37 2.58 -19.31
N VAL A 220 2.88 2.63 -18.09
CA VAL A 220 3.32 1.78 -16.97
C VAL A 220 2.10 1.02 -16.45
N ALA A 221 2.11 -0.30 -16.60
CA ALA A 221 1.11 -1.21 -16.07
C ALA A 221 1.67 -1.98 -14.88
N PHE A 222 0.81 -2.44 -14.00
CA PHE A 222 1.20 -3.18 -12.80
C PHE A 222 0.52 -4.55 -12.81
N LEU A 223 1.28 -5.59 -12.44
CA LEU A 223 0.78 -6.95 -12.32
C LEU A 223 1.36 -7.60 -11.07
N ASP A 224 0.50 -7.92 -10.10
CA ASP A 224 0.88 -8.67 -8.92
C ASP A 224 1.12 -10.14 -9.27
N CYS A 225 2.01 -10.82 -8.55
CA CYS A 225 2.55 -12.14 -8.93
C CYS A 225 1.58 -13.32 -8.75
N ASP A 226 0.37 -13.07 -8.33
CA ASP A 226 -0.73 -14.03 -8.12
C ASP A 226 -1.97 -13.73 -8.97
N ASP A 227 -1.98 -12.61 -9.70
CA ASP A 227 -3.07 -12.17 -10.56
C ASP A 227 -2.87 -12.61 -12.02
N LEU A 228 -3.96 -12.60 -12.79
CA LEU A 228 -3.94 -12.98 -14.20
C LEU A 228 -4.51 -11.88 -15.09
N TRP A 229 -3.99 -11.80 -16.31
CA TRP A 229 -4.51 -10.93 -17.36
C TRP A 229 -5.11 -11.71 -18.52
N ARG A 230 -6.23 -11.22 -19.05
CA ARG A 230 -6.77 -11.72 -20.31
C ARG A 230 -5.98 -11.15 -21.49
N PRO A 231 -5.92 -11.88 -22.62
CA PRO A 231 -4.98 -11.57 -23.72
C PRO A 231 -5.10 -10.17 -24.32
N GLU A 232 -6.27 -9.55 -24.31
CA GLU A 232 -6.46 -8.25 -24.95
C GLU A 232 -6.21 -7.05 -24.02
N LYS A 233 -5.83 -7.27 -22.76
CA LYS A 233 -5.76 -6.20 -21.74
C LYS A 233 -4.87 -5.05 -22.17
N LEU A 234 -3.61 -5.30 -22.50
CA LEU A 234 -2.66 -4.26 -22.88
C LEU A 234 -3.12 -3.52 -24.14
N ALA A 235 -3.55 -4.24 -25.18
CA ALA A 235 -4.01 -3.65 -26.43
C ALA A 235 -5.17 -2.67 -26.21
N ARG A 236 -6.16 -3.06 -25.39
CA ARG A 236 -7.35 -2.24 -25.15
C ARG A 236 -7.06 -1.03 -24.26
N GLN A 237 -6.17 -1.14 -23.29
CA GLN A 237 -5.78 0.00 -22.47
C GLN A 237 -4.92 1.01 -23.25
N VAL A 238 -3.99 0.53 -24.08
CA VAL A 238 -3.20 1.40 -24.97
C VAL A 238 -4.12 2.18 -25.92
N ALA A 239 -5.14 1.53 -26.49
CA ALA A 239 -6.11 2.20 -27.38
C ALA A 239 -6.87 3.34 -26.67
N CYS A 240 -7.18 3.23 -25.38
CA CYS A 240 -7.80 4.32 -24.62
C CYS A 240 -6.87 5.56 -24.52
N PHE A 241 -5.60 5.36 -24.23
CA PHE A 241 -4.62 6.46 -24.17
C PHE A 241 -4.36 7.10 -25.55
N GLU A 242 -4.34 6.29 -26.63
CA GLU A 242 -4.16 6.82 -27.97
C GLU A 242 -5.39 7.62 -28.45
N ALA A 243 -6.58 7.33 -27.92
CA ALA A 243 -7.81 8.04 -28.24
C ALA A 243 -7.91 9.41 -27.54
N ASP A 244 -7.34 9.54 -26.33
CA ASP A 244 -7.41 10.80 -25.56
C ASP A 244 -6.11 11.03 -24.76
N PRO A 245 -5.31 12.05 -25.13
CA PRO A 245 -4.06 12.39 -24.44
C PRO A 245 -4.24 12.99 -23.05
N HIS A 246 -5.45 13.38 -22.62
CA HIS A 246 -5.72 13.88 -21.28
C HIS A 246 -5.92 12.77 -20.27
N VAL A 247 -6.05 11.52 -20.72
CA VAL A 247 -6.17 10.36 -19.85
C VAL A 247 -4.84 10.05 -19.21
N GLY A 248 -4.81 10.07 -17.86
CA GLY A 248 -3.62 9.74 -17.06
C GLY A 248 -3.61 8.30 -16.57
N LEU A 249 -4.79 7.69 -16.38
CA LEU A 249 -4.95 6.33 -15.89
C LEU A 249 -6.09 5.63 -16.61
N VAL A 250 -5.85 4.39 -17.04
CA VAL A 250 -6.87 3.49 -17.59
C VAL A 250 -6.92 2.23 -16.73
N SER A 251 -8.09 1.90 -16.19
CA SER A 251 -8.35 0.64 -15.49
C SER A 251 -9.13 -0.34 -16.35
N THR A 252 -9.17 -1.59 -15.96
CA THR A 252 -10.09 -2.58 -16.52
C THR A 252 -11.04 -3.07 -15.43
N ASP A 253 -12.17 -3.64 -15.80
CA ASP A 253 -12.94 -4.40 -14.83
C ASP A 253 -12.14 -5.60 -14.34
N THR A 254 -12.40 -5.98 -13.08
CA THR A 254 -11.69 -7.03 -12.37
C THR A 254 -12.64 -8.10 -11.89
N GLU A 255 -12.34 -9.34 -12.20
CA GLU A 255 -12.97 -10.52 -11.62
C GLU A 255 -12.15 -10.99 -10.41
N ILE A 256 -12.76 -11.07 -9.23
CA ILE A 256 -12.19 -11.72 -8.05
C ILE A 256 -12.44 -13.20 -8.17
N PHE A 257 -11.41 -14.04 -8.06
CA PHE A 257 -11.52 -15.48 -8.21
C PHE A 257 -10.71 -16.25 -7.16
N ASP A 258 -11.11 -17.50 -6.87
CA ASP A 258 -10.47 -18.39 -5.91
C ASP A 258 -9.46 -19.37 -6.56
N GLY A 259 -9.06 -19.10 -7.78
CA GLY A 259 -8.23 -19.98 -8.60
C GLY A 259 -9.05 -20.94 -9.50
N LYS A 260 -10.37 -21.05 -9.29
CA LYS A 260 -11.28 -21.92 -10.05
C LYS A 260 -12.56 -21.23 -10.50
N HIS A 261 -13.17 -20.43 -9.61
CA HIS A 261 -14.47 -19.80 -9.84
C HIS A 261 -14.35 -18.29 -9.69
N VAL A 262 -15.08 -17.55 -10.52
CA VAL A 262 -15.27 -16.11 -10.33
C VAL A 262 -16.27 -15.90 -9.21
N LEU A 263 -15.84 -15.22 -8.16
CA LEU A 263 -16.65 -14.93 -6.97
C LEU A 263 -17.40 -13.62 -7.11
N LYS A 264 -16.76 -12.60 -7.72
CA LYS A 264 -17.28 -11.25 -7.82
C LYS A 264 -16.66 -10.53 -9.01
N ARG A 265 -17.37 -9.53 -9.52
CA ARG A 265 -16.91 -8.60 -10.56
C ARG A 265 -17.03 -7.17 -10.05
N LEU A 266 -15.97 -6.38 -10.10
CA LEU A 266 -15.94 -5.05 -9.45
C LEU A 266 -16.90 -4.05 -10.10
N PHE A 267 -17.00 -4.02 -11.44
CA PHE A 267 -17.88 -3.07 -12.15
C PHE A 267 -19.36 -3.52 -12.18
N ALA A 268 -19.69 -4.74 -11.72
CA ALA A 268 -21.07 -5.21 -11.68
C ALA A 268 -21.95 -4.40 -10.72
N GLU A 269 -21.36 -3.87 -9.63
CA GLU A 269 -22.11 -3.12 -8.62
C GLU A 269 -22.28 -1.63 -8.95
N SER A 270 -21.33 -1.04 -9.68
CA SER A 270 -21.45 0.32 -10.23
C SER A 270 -20.41 0.54 -11.32
N ARG A 271 -20.82 1.21 -12.40
CA ARG A 271 -19.88 1.60 -13.45
C ARG A 271 -18.97 2.71 -12.93
N PRO A 272 -17.63 2.63 -13.14
CA PRO A 272 -16.72 3.71 -12.88
C PRO A 272 -17.06 4.97 -13.68
N GLN A 273 -16.71 6.12 -13.13
CA GLN A 273 -16.81 7.40 -13.85
C GLN A 273 -15.59 7.58 -14.77
N ARG A 274 -15.83 8.12 -15.97
CA ARG A 274 -14.78 8.55 -16.90
C ARG A 274 -14.51 10.06 -16.77
N GLY A 275 -13.39 10.54 -17.30
CA GLY A 275 -13.01 11.94 -17.27
C GLY A 275 -12.54 12.38 -15.88
N LYS A 276 -12.97 13.54 -15.40
CA LYS A 276 -12.63 14.06 -14.07
C LYS A 276 -13.35 13.27 -12.97
N ALA A 277 -12.74 12.19 -12.53
CA ALA A 277 -13.35 11.18 -11.65
C ALA A 277 -12.83 11.22 -10.20
N PHE A 278 -12.04 12.22 -9.80
CA PHE A 278 -11.43 12.27 -8.46
C PHE A 278 -12.45 12.12 -7.32
N ALA A 279 -13.54 12.90 -7.34
CA ALA A 279 -14.56 12.83 -6.28
C ALA A 279 -15.23 11.45 -6.21
N ALA A 280 -15.59 10.88 -7.37
CA ALA A 280 -16.22 9.56 -7.43
C ALA A 280 -15.25 8.45 -6.96
N LEU A 281 -13.95 8.56 -7.28
CA LEU A 281 -12.93 7.62 -6.82
C LEU A 281 -12.72 7.69 -5.30
N MET A 282 -12.81 8.90 -4.72
CA MET A 282 -12.74 9.09 -3.27
C MET A 282 -13.95 8.50 -2.52
N GLU A 283 -15.13 8.54 -3.14
CA GLU A 283 -16.33 7.92 -2.56
C GLU A 283 -16.25 6.39 -2.60
N ARG A 284 -15.68 5.86 -3.70
CA ARG A 284 -15.56 4.41 -3.89
C ARG A 284 -14.34 4.08 -4.74
N GLN A 285 -13.41 3.33 -4.17
CA GLN A 285 -12.26 2.77 -4.89
C GLN A 285 -12.71 1.56 -5.73
N TRP A 286 -12.51 1.64 -7.06
CA TRP A 286 -12.84 0.56 -8.02
C TRP A 286 -11.63 0.06 -8.81
N ILE A 287 -10.44 0.63 -8.60
CA ILE A 287 -9.23 0.29 -9.33
C ILE A 287 -8.40 -0.69 -8.49
N SER A 288 -8.23 -1.92 -8.97
CA SER A 288 -7.23 -2.84 -8.41
C SER A 288 -5.87 -2.56 -9.04
N MET A 289 -4.77 -2.82 -8.32
CA MET A 289 -3.42 -2.54 -8.81
C MET A 289 -3.16 -3.23 -10.15
N SER A 290 -3.46 -4.50 -10.26
CA SER A 290 -3.27 -5.28 -11.50
C SER A 290 -4.19 -4.87 -12.64
N SER A 291 -5.25 -4.06 -12.38
CA SER A 291 -6.10 -3.51 -13.44
C SER A 291 -5.55 -2.22 -14.03
N ALA A 292 -4.70 -1.50 -13.31
CA ALA A 292 -4.26 -0.16 -13.64
C ALA A 292 -3.14 -0.12 -14.69
N MET A 293 -3.23 0.87 -15.59
CA MET A 293 -2.15 1.35 -16.45
C MET A 293 -2.13 2.88 -16.37
N LEU A 294 -0.95 3.47 -16.22
CA LEU A 294 -0.76 4.92 -16.12
C LEU A 294 0.07 5.42 -17.32
N SER A 295 -0.25 6.61 -17.82
CA SER A 295 0.67 7.28 -18.73
C SER A 295 1.93 7.74 -17.98
N ARG A 296 3.09 7.65 -18.63
CA ARG A 296 4.35 8.13 -18.03
C ARG A 296 4.25 9.59 -17.64
N ALA A 297 3.59 10.42 -18.47
CA ALA A 297 3.40 11.83 -18.21
C ALA A 297 2.58 12.07 -16.92
N ALA A 298 1.49 11.32 -16.71
CA ALA A 298 0.72 11.41 -15.49
C ALA A 298 1.50 10.92 -14.27
N LEU A 299 2.17 9.78 -14.39
CA LEU A 299 2.99 9.20 -13.33
C LEU A 299 4.09 10.18 -12.88
N ASP A 300 4.82 10.78 -13.81
CA ASP A 300 5.93 11.69 -13.52
C ASP A 300 5.46 13.07 -13.03
N SER A 301 4.20 13.46 -13.29
CA SER A 301 3.61 14.73 -12.79
C SER A 301 3.20 14.66 -11.31
N VAL A 302 3.02 13.46 -10.74
CA VAL A 302 2.50 13.26 -9.38
C VAL A 302 3.54 12.68 -8.42
N VAL A 303 4.82 12.90 -8.69
CA VAL A 303 5.90 12.41 -7.82
C VAL A 303 5.82 12.97 -6.41
N CYS A 304 6.14 12.14 -5.43
CA CYS A 304 6.30 12.55 -4.04
C CYS A 304 7.70 13.11 -3.78
N PRO A 305 7.85 14.01 -2.78
CA PRO A 305 9.17 14.36 -2.28
C PRO A 305 9.91 13.10 -1.83
N PRO A 306 11.24 13.05 -2.05
CA PRO A 306 12.02 11.91 -1.60
C PRO A 306 11.98 11.78 -0.08
N ALA A 307 11.97 10.54 0.42
CA ALA A 307 12.01 10.27 1.86
C ALA A 307 13.30 10.79 2.54
N ARG A 308 14.34 11.06 1.76
CA ARG A 308 15.63 11.63 2.23
C ARG A 308 15.90 12.94 1.51
N GLU A 309 16.43 13.93 2.23
CA GLU A 309 16.88 15.20 1.66
C GLU A 309 17.95 14.95 0.57
N GLY A 310 17.74 15.51 -0.63
CA GLY A 310 18.62 15.31 -1.78
C GLY A 310 18.43 13.97 -2.52
N GLY A 311 17.46 13.14 -2.16
CA GLY A 311 17.08 11.92 -2.89
C GLY A 311 16.33 12.23 -4.20
N ALA A 312 16.24 11.24 -5.10
CA ALA A 312 15.39 11.36 -6.27
C ALA A 312 13.90 11.36 -5.90
N PRO A 313 13.04 12.08 -6.63
CA PRO A 313 11.59 11.98 -6.48
C PRO A 313 11.12 10.54 -6.66
N VAL A 314 10.07 10.15 -5.93
CA VAL A 314 9.49 8.82 -5.96
C VAL A 314 8.01 8.87 -6.34
N TRP A 315 7.49 7.83 -6.96
CA TRP A 315 6.08 7.78 -7.41
C TRP A 315 5.14 7.33 -6.29
N PHE A 316 5.49 6.24 -5.60
CA PHE A 316 4.75 5.75 -4.44
C PHE A 316 5.32 6.36 -3.17
N ASP A 317 4.45 6.82 -2.26
CA ASP A 317 4.86 7.32 -0.94
C ASP A 317 5.37 6.15 -0.09
N GLU A 318 6.68 6.09 0.13
CA GLU A 318 7.35 5.03 0.89
C GLU A 318 7.03 5.06 2.39
N SER A 319 6.37 6.09 2.88
CA SER A 319 5.88 6.16 4.25
C SER A 319 4.58 5.38 4.48
N LEU A 320 3.88 5.03 3.40
CA LEU A 320 2.65 4.24 3.45
C LEU A 320 2.99 2.75 3.44
N ASN A 321 2.44 2.01 4.40
CA ASN A 321 2.59 0.56 4.48
C ASN A 321 1.37 -0.20 3.93
N VAL A 322 0.29 0.52 3.67
CA VAL A 322 -0.97 0.03 3.09
C VAL A 322 -1.62 1.16 2.28
N CYS A 323 -2.41 0.82 1.28
CA CYS A 323 -3.13 1.76 0.41
C CYS A 323 -2.20 2.71 -0.38
N GLU A 324 -0.94 2.34 -0.58
CA GLU A 324 0.00 3.12 -1.39
C GLU A 324 -0.45 3.22 -2.86
N GLU A 325 -1.18 2.23 -3.35
CA GLU A 325 -1.81 2.26 -4.67
C GLU A 325 -2.99 3.24 -4.72
N ALA A 326 -3.80 3.32 -3.68
CA ALA A 326 -4.91 4.28 -3.63
C ALA A 326 -4.40 5.72 -3.63
N ASP A 327 -3.32 6.00 -2.90
CA ASP A 327 -2.69 7.32 -2.85
C ASP A 327 -2.26 7.79 -4.25
N ILE A 328 -1.54 6.97 -5.01
CA ILE A 328 -1.09 7.37 -6.35
C ILE A 328 -2.26 7.54 -7.31
N PHE A 329 -3.30 6.71 -7.22
CA PHE A 329 -4.50 6.83 -8.05
C PHE A 329 -5.26 8.12 -7.75
N TYR A 330 -5.37 8.54 -6.49
CA TYR A 330 -5.97 9.82 -6.11
C TYR A 330 -5.18 11.01 -6.61
N ARG A 331 -3.86 10.99 -6.52
CA ARG A 331 -3.00 12.07 -7.04
C ARG A 331 -3.14 12.20 -8.56
N VAL A 332 -3.15 11.08 -9.29
CA VAL A 332 -3.38 11.11 -10.73
C VAL A 332 -4.80 11.59 -11.07
N ALA A 333 -5.83 11.08 -10.39
CA ALA A 333 -7.22 11.47 -10.64
C ALA A 333 -7.51 12.97 -10.35
N HIS A 334 -6.72 13.60 -9.48
CA HIS A 334 -6.85 15.03 -9.18
C HIS A 334 -6.52 15.90 -10.40
N ASP A 335 -5.44 15.56 -11.12
CA ASP A 335 -4.91 16.41 -12.18
C ASP A 335 -5.26 15.90 -13.60
N TRP A 336 -5.44 14.58 -13.76
CA TRP A 336 -5.66 13.88 -15.01
C TRP A 336 -7.08 13.30 -15.10
N GLU A 337 -7.48 12.98 -16.33
CA GLU A 337 -8.70 12.22 -16.56
C GLU A 337 -8.47 10.73 -16.39
N LEU A 338 -9.51 10.02 -15.92
CA LEU A 338 -9.53 8.58 -15.83
C LEU A 338 -10.38 7.98 -16.94
N ASP A 339 -9.95 6.82 -17.44
CA ASP A 339 -10.76 6.00 -18.34
C ASP A 339 -10.77 4.54 -17.88
N HIS A 340 -11.63 3.74 -18.48
CA HIS A 340 -11.69 2.30 -18.19
C HIS A 340 -12.15 1.49 -19.39
N VAL A 341 -11.66 0.25 -19.45
CA VAL A 341 -12.15 -0.75 -20.39
C VAL A 341 -13.28 -1.52 -19.71
N ASP A 342 -14.49 -1.42 -20.26
CA ASP A 342 -15.69 -2.08 -19.74
C ASP A 342 -15.69 -3.58 -20.09
N ALA A 343 -14.64 -4.28 -19.67
CA ALA A 343 -14.48 -5.72 -19.83
C ALA A 343 -13.62 -6.28 -18.68
N PRO A 344 -13.91 -7.50 -18.18
CA PRO A 344 -13.18 -8.13 -17.11
C PRO A 344 -11.85 -8.71 -17.65
N LEU A 345 -10.83 -7.85 -17.76
CA LEU A 345 -9.52 -8.21 -18.32
C LEU A 345 -8.48 -8.51 -17.25
N THR A 346 -8.80 -8.31 -15.98
CA THR A 346 -7.99 -8.63 -14.83
C THR A 346 -8.70 -9.65 -13.96
N LEU A 347 -8.00 -10.68 -13.52
CA LEU A 347 -8.46 -11.64 -12.52
C LEU A 347 -7.61 -11.44 -11.27
N TRP A 348 -8.23 -11.07 -10.17
CA TRP A 348 -7.62 -10.82 -8.87
C TRP A 348 -7.86 -12.03 -7.95
N ARG A 349 -6.76 -12.60 -7.43
CA ARG A 349 -6.80 -13.80 -6.58
C ARG A 349 -6.98 -13.49 -5.11
#